data_5bb60efea38d7743a6cafda0b5552f71
#
_entry.id   5bb60efea38d7743a6cafda0b5552f71
#
_cell.length_a   1.000
_cell.length_b   1.000
_cell.length_c   1.000
_cell.angle_alpha   90.00
_cell.angle_beta   90.00
_cell.angle_gamma   90.00
#
_symmetry.space_group_name_H-M   'P 1'
#
loop_
_entity.id
_entity.type
_entity.pdbx_description
1 polymer ?
#
loop_
_entity_poly.entity_id
_entity_poly.type
_entity_poly.pdbx_seq_one_letter_code
_entity_poly.pdbx_strand_id
1 'polypeptide(L)'
;MSKSVIPVQIKALIPTNVGVAVFLGNEDKIFVIYVDPGVGSAINMFLSGASKERPLTHDLMAMVLAAVGGKVERVIINDLKSGTYFGRLIITAENELQQKKIIELDARPSDCIALATQQKAPIYVGSDVWDEVEDMSDVLETMQREQQRGSSGGEES
;
A
#
# COMPACT_ATOMS: atom_id res chain seq x y z
N MET A 1 8.37 17.05 18.67
CA MET A 1 7.19 16.24 18.99
C MET A 1 7.05 15.11 18.01
N SER A 2 7.10 13.89 18.48
CA SER A 2 6.85 12.72 17.66
C SER A 2 5.37 12.65 17.33
N LYS A 3 5.03 12.69 16.06
CA LYS A 3 3.66 12.46 15.61
C LYS A 3 3.35 10.97 15.79
N SER A 4 2.23 10.65 16.38
CA SER A 4 1.80 9.26 16.50
C SER A 4 1.36 8.73 15.14
N VAL A 5 1.49 7.43 14.95
CA VAL A 5 1.09 6.74 13.73
C VAL A 5 0.14 5.60 14.08
N ILE A 6 -0.75 5.28 13.15
CA ILE A 6 -1.75 4.22 13.30
C ILE A 6 -1.35 3.08 12.37
N PRO A 7 -1.17 1.86 12.87
CA PRO A 7 -0.90 0.71 11.98
C PRO A 7 -2.16 0.34 11.20
N VAL A 8 -1.99 0.07 9.92
CA VAL A 8 -3.08 -0.31 9.04
C VAL A 8 -2.67 -1.49 8.16
N GLN A 9 -3.66 -2.14 7.57
CA GLN A 9 -3.46 -3.25 6.64
C GLN A 9 -4.31 -3.00 5.40
N ILE A 10 -3.93 -3.64 4.29
CA ILE A 10 -4.78 -3.66 3.11
C ILE A 10 -5.98 -4.56 3.42
N LYS A 11 -7.17 -3.99 3.33
CA LYS A 11 -8.43 -4.71 3.57
C LYS A 11 -9.03 -5.25 2.29
N ALA A 12 -8.85 -4.54 1.18
CA ALA A 12 -9.36 -4.98 -0.11
C ALA A 12 -8.69 -4.20 -1.24
N LEU A 13 -8.67 -4.81 -2.42
CA LEU A 13 -8.31 -4.16 -3.69
C LEU A 13 -9.49 -4.34 -4.63
N ILE A 14 -10.07 -3.25 -5.09
CA ILE A 14 -11.23 -3.31 -5.98
C ILE A 14 -10.93 -2.52 -7.26
N PRO A 15 -10.89 -3.20 -8.42
CA PRO A 15 -10.73 -2.50 -9.70
C PRO A 15 -11.89 -1.55 -9.96
N THR A 16 -11.59 -0.38 -10.50
CA THR A 16 -12.59 0.62 -10.90
C THR A 16 -12.30 1.06 -12.33
N ASN A 17 -13.15 1.93 -12.88
CA ASN A 17 -12.97 2.45 -14.24
C ASN A 17 -11.74 3.36 -14.38
N VAL A 18 -11.24 3.90 -13.27
CA VAL A 18 -10.15 4.88 -13.27
C VAL A 18 -8.89 4.38 -12.58
N GLY A 19 -8.86 3.11 -12.14
CA GLY A 19 -7.73 2.54 -11.43
C GLY A 19 -8.18 1.51 -10.43
N VAL A 20 -7.38 1.32 -9.38
CA VAL A 20 -7.68 0.35 -8.33
C VAL A 20 -7.92 1.09 -7.01
N ALA A 21 -9.03 0.78 -6.36
CA ALA A 21 -9.33 1.28 -5.03
C ALA A 21 -8.63 0.39 -4.00
N VAL A 22 -7.68 0.95 -3.27
CA VAL A 22 -6.97 0.24 -2.20
C VAL A 22 -7.60 0.65 -0.88
N PHE A 23 -8.25 -0.29 -0.21
CA PHE A 23 -8.87 -0.05 1.09
C PHE A 23 -7.87 -0.40 2.18
N LEU A 24 -7.53 0.60 3.00
CA LEU A 24 -6.58 0.49 4.09
C LEU A 24 -7.29 0.75 5.41
N GLY A 25 -6.93 0.01 6.43
CA GLY A 25 -7.51 0.28 7.72
C GLY A 25 -7.18 -0.75 8.78
N ASN A 26 -7.93 -0.67 9.85
CA ASN A 26 -7.87 -1.59 10.97
C ASN A 26 -9.30 -1.92 11.41
N GLU A 27 -9.48 -2.42 12.63
CA GLU A 27 -10.80 -2.78 13.14
C GLU A 27 -11.71 -1.55 13.37
N ASP A 28 -11.13 -0.36 13.53
CA ASP A 28 -11.87 0.85 13.88
C ASP A 28 -12.36 1.62 12.66
N LYS A 29 -11.56 1.68 11.60
CA LYS A 29 -11.85 2.52 10.44
C LYS A 29 -11.17 1.95 9.20
N ILE A 30 -11.81 2.14 8.04
CA ILE A 30 -11.26 1.80 6.72
C ILE A 30 -11.39 3.04 5.83
N PHE A 31 -10.32 3.41 5.14
CA PHE A 31 -10.36 4.49 4.16
C PHE A 31 -9.81 3.99 2.82
N VAL A 32 -9.94 4.78 1.78
CA VAL A 32 -9.59 4.36 0.42
C VAL A 32 -8.54 5.30 -0.18
N ILE A 33 -7.58 4.70 -0.88
CA ILE A 33 -6.64 5.42 -1.73
C ILE A 33 -6.75 4.82 -3.13
N TYR A 34 -6.93 5.68 -4.14
CA TYR A 34 -6.99 5.23 -5.53
C TYR A 34 -5.59 5.24 -6.12
N VAL A 35 -5.22 4.14 -6.76
CA VAL A 35 -3.91 3.98 -7.39
C VAL A 35 -4.12 3.68 -8.89
N ASP A 36 -3.10 3.97 -9.69
CA ASP A 36 -3.18 3.66 -11.12
C ASP A 36 -3.24 2.14 -11.34
N PRO A 37 -3.76 1.69 -12.52
CA PRO A 37 -3.95 0.26 -12.76
C PRO A 37 -2.64 -0.54 -12.71
N GLY A 38 -1.53 0.04 -13.14
CA GLY A 38 -0.23 -0.65 -13.15
C GLY A 38 0.26 -0.96 -11.75
N VAL A 39 0.25 0.03 -10.86
CA VAL A 39 0.67 -0.18 -9.47
C VAL A 39 -0.34 -1.07 -8.75
N GLY A 40 -1.64 -0.87 -8.99
CA GLY A 40 -2.68 -1.72 -8.42
C GLY A 40 -2.49 -3.20 -8.78
N SER A 41 -2.15 -3.48 -10.04
CA SER A 41 -1.85 -4.83 -10.50
C SER A 41 -0.62 -5.41 -9.78
N ALA A 42 0.43 -4.60 -9.60
CA ALA A 42 1.64 -5.03 -8.89
C ALA A 42 1.31 -5.39 -7.43
N ILE A 43 0.53 -4.56 -6.74
CA ILE A 43 0.11 -4.82 -5.37
C ILE A 43 -0.66 -6.14 -5.29
N ASN A 44 -1.59 -6.36 -6.21
CA ASN A 44 -2.38 -7.59 -6.26
C ASN A 44 -1.48 -8.81 -6.45
N MET A 45 -0.49 -8.73 -7.33
CA MET A 45 0.46 -9.84 -7.55
C MET A 45 1.29 -10.12 -6.31
N PHE A 46 1.73 -9.09 -5.59
CA PHE A 46 2.49 -9.27 -4.35
C PHE A 46 1.63 -9.91 -3.25
N LEU A 47 0.35 -9.53 -3.15
CA LEU A 47 -0.57 -10.13 -2.17
C LEU A 47 -0.89 -11.57 -2.49
N SER A 48 -1.08 -11.92 -3.76
CA SER A 48 -1.46 -13.27 -4.19
C SER A 48 -0.27 -14.22 -4.30
N GLY A 49 0.96 -13.69 -4.32
CA GLY A 49 2.16 -14.49 -4.53
C GLY A 49 2.26 -15.06 -5.94
N ALA A 50 1.56 -14.46 -6.92
CA ALA A 50 1.60 -14.91 -8.31
C ALA A 50 3.01 -14.86 -8.88
N SER A 51 3.39 -15.89 -9.66
CA SER A 51 4.70 -15.92 -10.30
C SER A 51 4.70 -15.02 -11.53
N LYS A 52 5.86 -14.43 -11.81
CA LYS A 52 6.06 -13.50 -12.91
C LYS A 52 7.23 -13.99 -13.77
N GLU A 53 7.11 -13.85 -15.08
CA GLU A 53 8.21 -14.22 -15.99
C GLU A 53 9.41 -13.28 -15.83
N ARG A 54 9.13 -11.99 -15.61
CA ARG A 54 10.18 -10.99 -15.44
C ARG A 54 9.87 -10.11 -14.24
N PRO A 55 10.92 -9.58 -13.56
CA PRO A 55 10.71 -8.65 -12.45
C PRO A 55 9.93 -7.41 -12.87
N LEU A 56 9.01 -6.98 -12.01
CA LEU A 56 8.33 -5.71 -12.15
C LEU A 56 9.22 -4.57 -11.65
N THR A 57 8.79 -3.32 -11.85
CA THR A 57 9.56 -2.15 -11.41
C THR A 57 9.85 -2.19 -9.91
N HIS A 58 8.86 -2.54 -9.10
CA HIS A 58 9.05 -2.61 -7.65
C HIS A 58 9.96 -3.77 -7.26
N ASP A 59 9.96 -4.88 -8.02
CA ASP A 59 10.92 -5.97 -7.82
C ASP A 59 12.34 -5.48 -8.09
N LEU A 60 12.53 -4.71 -9.16
CA LEU A 60 13.83 -4.14 -9.50
C LEU A 60 14.30 -3.19 -8.38
N MET A 61 13.40 -2.36 -7.86
CA MET A 61 13.74 -1.46 -6.74
C MET A 61 14.20 -2.25 -5.52
N ALA A 62 13.50 -3.34 -5.19
CA ALA A 62 13.88 -4.20 -4.06
C ALA A 62 15.26 -4.83 -4.28
N MET A 63 15.56 -5.27 -5.51
CA MET A 63 16.86 -5.84 -5.84
C MET A 63 17.98 -4.81 -5.75
N VAL A 64 17.74 -3.58 -6.21
CA VAL A 64 18.71 -2.49 -6.11
C VAL A 64 18.98 -2.17 -4.63
N LEU A 65 17.93 -2.08 -3.81
CA LEU A 65 18.08 -1.84 -2.38
C LEU A 65 18.91 -2.97 -1.72
N ALA A 66 18.57 -4.22 -2.01
CA ALA A 66 19.28 -5.37 -1.44
C ALA A 66 20.75 -5.38 -1.85
N ALA A 67 21.05 -4.98 -3.10
CA ALA A 67 22.42 -4.94 -3.60
C ALA A 67 23.30 -3.96 -2.83
N VAL A 68 22.72 -2.93 -2.22
CA VAL A 68 23.45 -1.94 -1.42
C VAL A 68 23.19 -2.11 0.09
N GLY A 69 22.67 -3.27 0.50
CA GLY A 69 22.44 -3.59 1.91
C GLY A 69 21.19 -2.94 2.51
N GLY A 70 20.26 -2.52 1.66
CA GLY A 70 19.05 -1.82 2.09
C GLY A 70 17.79 -2.67 2.03
N LYS A 71 16.80 -2.25 2.79
CA LYS A 71 15.45 -2.83 2.75
C LYS A 71 14.45 -1.77 3.19
N VAL A 72 13.20 -1.96 2.79
CA VAL A 72 12.11 -1.13 3.30
C VAL A 72 11.78 -1.59 4.71
N GLU A 73 11.92 -0.70 5.67
CA GLU A 73 11.60 -0.99 7.07
C GLU A 73 10.12 -0.79 7.33
N ARG A 74 9.55 0.31 6.83
CA ARG A 74 8.13 0.65 6.98
C ARG A 74 7.78 1.77 6.02
N VAL A 75 6.48 2.01 5.86
CA VAL A 75 5.97 3.15 5.10
C VAL A 75 4.94 3.88 5.94
N ILE A 76 4.83 5.20 5.73
CA ILE A 76 3.89 6.03 6.47
C ILE A 76 3.15 6.91 5.48
N ILE A 77 1.83 6.87 5.52
CA ILE A 77 0.99 7.85 4.82
C ILE A 77 0.88 9.02 5.78
N ASN A 78 1.65 10.08 5.52
CA ASN A 78 1.96 11.08 6.52
C ASN A 78 1.21 12.40 6.35
N ASP A 79 0.55 12.60 5.22
CA ASP A 79 -0.16 13.87 4.98
C ASP A 79 -1.29 13.69 3.96
N LEU A 80 -2.26 14.57 4.03
CA LEU A 80 -3.37 14.68 3.09
C LEU A 80 -3.66 16.16 2.89
N LYS A 81 -3.42 16.66 1.67
CA LYS A 81 -3.60 18.06 1.32
C LYS A 81 -4.41 18.17 0.05
N SER A 82 -5.57 18.84 0.11
CA SER A 82 -6.42 19.06 -1.06
C SER A 82 -6.73 17.78 -1.84
N GLY A 83 -7.03 16.70 -1.11
CA GLY A 83 -7.34 15.41 -1.70
C GLY A 83 -6.14 14.59 -2.14
N THR A 84 -4.92 15.10 -1.96
CA THR A 84 -3.69 14.39 -2.34
C THR A 84 -3.01 13.81 -1.10
N TYR A 85 -2.80 12.50 -1.11
CA TYR A 85 -2.07 11.82 -0.06
C TYR A 85 -0.57 11.86 -0.31
N PHE A 86 0.19 11.99 0.77
CA PHE A 86 1.66 11.96 0.75
C PHE A 86 2.18 10.78 1.53
N GLY A 87 3.28 10.20 1.08
CA GLY A 87 3.87 9.05 1.71
C GLY A 87 5.34 9.24 2.04
N ARG A 88 5.80 8.51 3.04
CA ARG A 88 7.20 8.42 3.43
C ARG A 88 7.64 6.97 3.37
N LEU A 89 8.73 6.74 2.69
CA LEU A 89 9.37 5.44 2.58
C LEU A 89 10.57 5.43 3.53
N ILE A 90 10.53 4.56 4.52
CA ILE A 90 11.60 4.45 5.50
C ILE A 90 12.46 3.23 5.14
N ILE A 91 13.70 3.50 4.79
CA ILE A 91 14.66 2.48 4.37
C ILE A 91 15.74 2.37 5.44
N THR A 92 16.11 1.14 5.78
CA THR A 92 17.32 0.88 6.56
C THR A 92 18.37 0.27 5.64
N ALA A 93 19.60 0.72 5.78
CA ALA A 93 20.72 0.20 5.02
C ALA A 93 21.87 -0.11 5.97
N GLU A 94 22.55 -1.23 5.72
CA GLU A 94 23.69 -1.66 6.53
C GLU A 94 24.87 -1.95 5.59
N ASN A 95 26.04 -1.38 5.90
CA ASN A 95 27.25 -1.61 5.11
C ASN A 95 28.06 -2.80 5.65
N GLU A 96 29.18 -3.10 5.01
CA GLU A 96 30.07 -4.21 5.38
C GLU A 96 30.66 -4.07 6.79
N LEU A 97 30.71 -2.84 7.30
CA LEU A 97 31.21 -2.56 8.64
C LEU A 97 30.10 -2.61 9.71
N GLN A 98 28.91 -3.11 9.34
CA GLN A 98 27.73 -3.20 10.21
C GLN A 98 27.22 -1.83 10.69
N GLN A 99 27.56 -0.77 9.96
CA GLN A 99 27.04 0.56 10.22
C GLN A 99 25.65 0.67 9.61
N LYS A 100 24.66 1.06 10.41
CA LYS A 100 23.28 1.18 9.99
C LYS A 100 22.94 2.64 9.67
N LYS A 101 22.16 2.83 8.62
CA LYS A 101 21.69 4.12 8.20
C LYS A 101 20.19 4.07 7.98
N ILE A 102 19.47 5.07 8.44
CA ILE A 102 18.04 5.21 8.21
C ILE A 102 17.85 6.31 7.17
N ILE A 103 17.12 6.00 6.11
CA ILE A 103 16.87 6.93 5.01
C ILE A 103 15.36 7.13 4.90
N GLU A 104 14.93 8.38 4.89
CA GLU A 104 13.52 8.73 4.73
C GLU A 104 13.34 9.44 3.40
N LEU A 105 12.47 8.90 2.54
CA LEU A 105 12.22 9.44 1.21
C LEU A 105 10.75 9.82 1.07
N ASP A 106 10.52 10.94 0.38
CA ASP A 106 9.18 11.31 -0.08
C ASP A 106 8.82 10.40 -1.26
N ALA A 107 7.68 9.74 -1.18
CA ALA A 107 7.23 8.81 -2.23
C ALA A 107 5.71 8.84 -2.31
N ARG A 108 5.17 8.49 -3.47
CA ARG A 108 3.72 8.38 -3.61
C ARG A 108 3.20 7.26 -2.72
N PRO A 109 2.03 7.43 -2.08
CA PRO A 109 1.43 6.35 -1.28
C PRO A 109 1.30 5.04 -2.05
N SER A 110 0.97 5.09 -3.36
CA SER A 110 0.87 3.89 -4.20
C SER A 110 2.17 3.08 -4.21
N ASP A 111 3.31 3.75 -4.40
CA ASP A 111 4.62 3.09 -4.41
C ASP A 111 5.01 2.61 -3.02
N CYS A 112 4.69 3.38 -1.98
CA CYS A 112 4.91 2.98 -0.59
C CYS A 112 4.17 1.68 -0.28
N ILE A 113 2.89 1.60 -0.65
CA ILE A 113 2.05 0.42 -0.41
C ILE A 113 2.59 -0.78 -1.18
N ALA A 114 2.96 -0.58 -2.45
CA ALA A 114 3.50 -1.66 -3.29
C ALA A 114 4.78 -2.25 -2.68
N LEU A 115 5.73 -1.39 -2.29
CA LEU A 115 6.99 -1.83 -1.71
C LEU A 115 6.80 -2.48 -0.34
N ALA A 116 5.92 -1.92 0.49
CA ALA A 116 5.61 -2.51 1.80
C ALA A 116 5.00 -3.90 1.65
N THR A 117 4.06 -4.04 0.71
CA THR A 117 3.40 -5.33 0.45
C THR A 117 4.41 -6.36 -0.06
N GLN A 118 5.26 -5.96 -1.00
CA GLN A 118 6.29 -6.83 -1.56
C GLN A 118 7.26 -7.33 -0.50
N GLN A 119 7.72 -6.46 0.39
CA GLN A 119 8.73 -6.78 1.40
C GLN A 119 8.12 -7.16 2.76
N LYS A 120 6.81 -7.21 2.84
CA LYS A 120 6.06 -7.52 4.08
C LYS A 120 6.42 -6.55 5.20
N ALA A 121 6.62 -5.28 4.84
CA ALA A 121 6.88 -4.22 5.80
C ALA A 121 5.56 -3.61 6.28
N PRO A 122 5.51 -3.09 7.51
CA PRO A 122 4.28 -2.50 8.03
C PRO A 122 3.94 -1.18 7.37
N ILE A 123 2.64 -0.90 7.29
CA ILE A 123 2.08 0.34 6.76
C ILE A 123 1.46 1.11 7.92
N TYR A 124 1.80 2.38 8.02
CA TYR A 124 1.26 3.27 9.05
C TYR A 124 0.59 4.48 8.40
N VAL A 125 -0.34 5.07 9.12
CA VAL A 125 -0.98 6.34 8.75
C VAL A 125 -0.74 7.32 9.88
N GLY A 126 -0.31 8.54 9.55
CA GLY A 126 -0.17 9.59 10.56
C GLY A 126 -1.50 9.87 11.25
N SER A 127 -1.48 10.12 12.54
CA SER A 127 -2.71 10.33 13.33
C SER A 127 -3.56 11.49 12.78
N ASP A 128 -2.92 12.55 12.30
CA ASP A 128 -3.64 13.69 11.70
C ASP A 128 -4.41 13.28 10.44
N VAL A 129 -3.80 12.43 9.59
CA VAL A 129 -4.46 11.90 8.39
C VAL A 129 -5.59 10.96 8.80
N TRP A 130 -5.33 10.10 9.75
CA TRP A 130 -6.32 9.14 10.25
C TRP A 130 -7.59 9.82 10.76
N ASP A 131 -7.43 10.92 11.48
CA ASP A 131 -8.57 11.69 12.00
C ASP A 131 -9.35 12.40 10.89
N GLU A 132 -8.69 12.72 9.79
CA GLU A 132 -9.29 13.46 8.67
C GLU A 132 -10.00 12.56 7.67
N VAL A 133 -9.54 11.31 7.47
CA VAL A 133 -10.14 10.41 6.48
C VAL A 133 -11.50 9.92 6.91
N GLU A 134 -12.39 9.75 5.93
CA GLU A 134 -13.74 9.26 6.15
C GLU A 134 -13.73 7.73 6.24
N ASP A 135 -14.53 7.18 7.17
CA ASP A 135 -14.69 5.74 7.28
C ASP A 135 -15.52 5.22 6.11
N MET A 136 -14.91 4.36 5.31
CA MET A 136 -15.52 3.77 4.11
C MET A 136 -15.91 2.31 4.30
N SER A 137 -16.07 1.86 5.54
CA SER A 137 -16.40 0.46 5.85
C SER A 137 -17.69 0.00 5.17
N ASP A 138 -18.73 0.84 5.20
CA ASP A 138 -20.02 0.53 4.59
C ASP A 138 -19.93 0.50 3.06
N VAL A 139 -19.17 1.42 2.48
CA VAL A 139 -18.94 1.46 1.03
C VAL A 139 -18.21 0.20 0.58
N LEU A 140 -17.18 -0.22 1.31
CA LEU A 140 -16.44 -1.44 1.00
C LEU A 140 -17.37 -2.65 1.04
N GLU A 141 -18.18 -2.77 2.07
CA GLU A 141 -19.12 -3.87 2.20
C GLU A 141 -20.08 -3.95 1.01
N THR A 142 -20.62 -2.79 0.59
CA THR A 142 -21.51 -2.70 -0.57
C THR A 142 -20.79 -3.12 -1.86
N MET A 143 -19.57 -2.66 -2.08
CA MET A 143 -18.79 -2.99 -3.28
C MET A 143 -18.46 -4.47 -3.32
N GLN A 144 -18.14 -5.08 -2.18
CA GLN A 144 -17.87 -6.52 -2.09
C GLN A 144 -19.12 -7.35 -2.39
N ARG A 145 -20.28 -6.93 -1.95
CA ARG A 145 -21.56 -7.58 -2.27
C ARG A 145 -21.85 -7.53 -3.75
N GLU A 146 -21.63 -6.39 -4.39
CA GLU A 146 -21.83 -6.23 -5.83
C GLU A 146 -20.90 -7.12 -6.64
N GLN A 147 -19.65 -7.29 -6.22
CA GLN A 147 -18.70 -8.19 -6.86
C GLN A 147 -19.17 -9.64 -6.77
N GLN A 148 -19.69 -10.07 -5.63
CA GLN A 148 -20.21 -11.41 -5.43
C GLN A 148 -21.43 -11.69 -6.31
N ARG A 149 -22.31 -10.69 -6.47
CA ARG A 149 -23.48 -10.79 -7.37
C ARG A 149 -23.08 -10.87 -8.83
N GLY A 150 -22.06 -10.11 -9.24
CA GLY A 150 -21.53 -10.14 -10.61
C GLY A 150 -20.91 -11.49 -10.97
N SER A 151 -20.23 -12.15 -10.02
CA SER A 151 -19.63 -13.46 -10.26
C SER A 151 -20.66 -14.59 -10.25
N SER A 152 -21.76 -14.47 -9.49
CA SER A 152 -22.83 -15.47 -9.48
C SER A 152 -23.77 -15.35 -10.67
N GLY A 153 -23.88 -14.15 -11.28
CA GLY A 153 -24.69 -13.94 -12.48
C GLY A 153 -24.07 -14.47 -13.77
N GLY A 154 -22.77 -14.79 -13.76
CA GLY A 154 -22.07 -15.31 -14.93
C GLY A 154 -22.15 -16.83 -15.09
N GLU A 155 -22.66 -17.55 -14.11
CA GLU A 155 -22.77 -19.01 -14.14
C GLU A 155 -24.13 -19.54 -14.60
N GLU A 156 -25.10 -18.66 -14.86
CA GLU A 156 -26.45 -19.04 -15.28
C GLU A 156 -26.68 -18.92 -16.80
N SER A 157 -25.67 -18.95 -17.62
CA SER A 157 -25.86 -18.91 -19.08
C SER A 157 -25.61 -20.27 -19.72
#